data_27156f7bd7fe4a2402e574ab513a4a29
#
_entry.id   27156f7bd7fe4a2402e574ab513a4a29
#
_cell.length_a   1.000
_cell.length_b   1.000
_cell.length_c   1.000
_cell.angle_alpha   90.00
_cell.angle_beta   90.00
_cell.angle_gamma   90.00
#
_symmetry.space_group_name_H-M   'P 1'
#
loop_
_entity.id
_entity.type
_entity.pdbx_description
1 polymer ?
#
loop_
_entity_poly.entity_id
_entity_poly.type
_entity_poly.pdbx_seq_one_letter_code
_entity_poly.pdbx_strand_id
1 'polypeptide(L)'
;MTHDIWRLTTAFLTMLLTAGLALGTGCASDSYAAKGAAQGGTSGAVAGALGGMMSALVFGGDIAEAGARGAVWGGTTGAVAGGISGAQTDKAVAAQEQAARDAELERFKAEIGTDAFNGVVALAECKHDIAIANAREAAKSNKPDYALAGVWVEALTEADRQREQEARALLPDIVERDRDIKTKAEAEARMYEALDGLRDIRVEYNLPVNCSS
;
A
#
# COMPACT_ATOMS: atom_id res chain seq x y z
N MET A 1 18.25 8.47 -59.65
CA MET A 1 18.88 7.61 -58.62
C MET A 1 18.46 7.90 -57.21
N THR A 2 17.55 8.83 -56.93
CA THR A 2 17.11 9.21 -55.54
C THR A 2 15.76 8.63 -55.15
N HIS A 3 14.97 8.10 -56.09
CA HIS A 3 13.64 7.53 -55.82
C HIS A 3 13.64 6.09 -55.27
N ASP A 4 14.68 5.34 -55.51
CA ASP A 4 14.72 3.92 -55.12
C ASP A 4 15.16 3.72 -53.67
N ILE A 5 15.93 4.67 -53.12
CA ILE A 5 16.39 4.62 -51.73
C ILE A 5 15.25 4.87 -50.76
N TRP A 6 14.27 5.71 -51.15
CA TRP A 6 13.13 6.05 -50.29
C TRP A 6 12.11 4.90 -50.18
N ARG A 7 12.00 4.08 -51.24
CA ARG A 7 11.12 2.89 -51.21
C ARG A 7 11.69 1.75 -50.38
N LEU A 8 12.99 1.62 -50.30
CA LEU A 8 13.64 0.60 -49.48
C LEU A 8 13.58 0.94 -47.98
N THR A 9 13.70 2.22 -47.60
CA THR A 9 13.62 2.64 -46.19
C THR A 9 12.21 2.55 -45.62
N THR A 10 11.17 2.84 -46.44
CA THR A 10 9.77 2.67 -45.96
C THR A 10 9.38 1.21 -45.84
N ALA A 11 9.87 0.30 -46.71
CA ALA A 11 9.60 -1.13 -46.59
C ALA A 11 10.26 -1.76 -45.37
N PHE A 12 11.45 -1.31 -44.98
CA PHE A 12 12.12 -1.79 -43.76
C PHE A 12 11.47 -1.28 -42.50
N LEU A 13 10.98 -0.03 -42.49
CA LEU A 13 10.32 0.56 -41.32
C LEU A 13 8.96 -0.08 -41.04
N THR A 14 8.21 -0.45 -42.08
CA THR A 14 6.92 -1.16 -41.91
C THR A 14 7.11 -2.61 -41.46
N MET A 15 8.18 -3.27 -41.85
CA MET A 15 8.45 -4.66 -41.43
C MET A 15 8.91 -4.76 -39.98
N LEU A 16 9.59 -3.74 -39.44
CA LEU A 16 9.96 -3.66 -38.02
C LEU A 16 8.75 -3.36 -37.11
N LEU A 17 7.77 -2.58 -37.62
CA LEU A 17 6.57 -2.23 -36.80
C LEU A 17 5.59 -3.40 -36.67
N THR A 18 5.54 -4.31 -37.65
CA THR A 18 4.66 -5.49 -37.58
C THR A 18 5.20 -6.64 -36.73
N ALA A 19 6.55 -6.73 -36.58
CA ALA A 19 7.17 -7.74 -35.73
C ALA A 19 7.01 -7.46 -34.22
N GLY A 20 6.79 -6.18 -33.84
CA GLY A 20 6.63 -5.78 -32.46
C GLY A 20 5.24 -6.07 -31.83
N LEU A 21 4.20 -6.25 -32.66
CA LEU A 21 2.83 -6.50 -32.16
C LEU A 21 2.47 -7.98 -31.95
N ALA A 22 3.30 -8.91 -32.42
CA ALA A 22 2.99 -10.34 -32.34
C ALA A 22 3.48 -11.03 -31.05
N LEU A 23 4.18 -10.30 -30.16
CA LEU A 23 4.75 -10.85 -28.91
C LEU A 23 3.87 -10.57 -27.65
N GLY A 24 2.71 -9.92 -27.84
CA GLY A 24 1.83 -9.50 -26.74
C GLY A 24 0.68 -10.43 -26.41
N THR A 25 0.43 -11.52 -27.17
CA THR A 25 -0.61 -12.50 -26.85
C THR A 25 -0.01 -13.75 -26.21
N GLY A 26 0.68 -13.57 -25.08
CA GLY A 26 0.97 -14.65 -24.16
C GLY A 26 -0.37 -15.12 -23.58
N CYS A 27 -0.78 -16.35 -23.89
CA CYS A 27 -1.92 -17.01 -23.28
C CYS A 27 -1.82 -16.87 -21.77
N ALA A 28 -2.81 -16.22 -21.15
CA ALA A 28 -3.05 -16.32 -19.72
C ALA A 28 -3.39 -17.78 -19.43
N SER A 29 -2.35 -18.62 -19.24
CA SER A 29 -2.54 -19.94 -18.69
C SER A 29 -3.01 -19.73 -17.25
N ASP A 30 -4.13 -20.34 -16.89
CA ASP A 30 -4.67 -20.48 -15.53
C ASP A 30 -3.72 -21.26 -14.63
N SER A 31 -2.46 -20.84 -14.54
CA SER A 31 -1.49 -21.47 -13.67
C SER A 31 -1.72 -20.96 -12.24
N TYR A 32 -1.69 -21.87 -11.29
CA TYR A 32 -1.73 -21.55 -9.86
C TYR A 32 -0.65 -20.54 -9.45
N ALA A 33 0.46 -20.48 -10.20
CA ALA A 33 1.51 -19.49 -10.04
C ALA A 33 1.05 -18.06 -10.37
N ALA A 34 0.24 -17.87 -11.43
CA ALA A 34 -0.30 -16.54 -11.76
C ALA A 34 -1.33 -16.06 -10.70
N LYS A 35 -2.15 -16.98 -10.17
CA LYS A 35 -3.09 -16.67 -9.07
C LYS A 35 -2.35 -16.38 -7.76
N GLY A 36 -1.29 -17.13 -7.44
CA GLY A 36 -0.46 -16.89 -6.26
C GLY A 36 0.31 -15.58 -6.32
N ALA A 37 0.85 -15.21 -7.50
CA ALA A 37 1.53 -13.95 -7.71
C ALA A 37 0.57 -12.76 -7.64
N ALA A 38 -0.66 -12.88 -8.17
CA ALA A 38 -1.68 -11.85 -8.05
C ALA A 38 -2.13 -11.65 -6.59
N GLN A 39 -2.34 -12.73 -5.82
CA GLN A 39 -2.76 -12.64 -4.42
C GLN A 39 -1.62 -12.21 -3.48
N GLY A 40 -0.39 -12.69 -3.70
CA GLY A 40 0.76 -12.30 -2.89
C GLY A 40 1.24 -10.88 -3.19
N GLY A 41 1.18 -10.45 -4.45
CA GLY A 41 1.52 -9.09 -4.87
C GLY A 41 0.57 -8.04 -4.30
N THR A 42 -0.74 -8.30 -4.33
CA THR A 42 -1.74 -7.37 -3.78
C THR A 42 -1.64 -7.23 -2.27
N SER A 43 -1.44 -8.30 -1.51
CA SER A 43 -1.31 -8.21 -0.05
C SER A 43 -0.08 -7.43 0.40
N GLY A 44 1.06 -7.60 -0.29
CA GLY A 44 2.28 -6.82 -0.03
C GLY A 44 2.11 -5.34 -0.38
N ALA A 45 1.48 -5.04 -1.52
CA ALA A 45 1.21 -3.67 -1.93
C ALA A 45 0.25 -2.94 -0.98
N VAL A 46 -0.83 -3.59 -0.55
CA VAL A 46 -1.76 -3.06 0.46
C VAL A 46 -1.03 -2.76 1.77
N ALA A 47 -0.29 -3.73 2.29
CA ALA A 47 0.43 -3.55 3.54
C ALA A 47 1.51 -2.46 3.45
N GLY A 48 2.20 -2.36 2.30
CA GLY A 48 3.14 -1.29 2.00
C GLY A 48 2.46 0.09 1.92
N ALA A 49 1.34 0.20 1.21
CA ALA A 49 0.56 1.44 1.11
C ALA A 49 0.08 1.92 2.49
N LEU A 50 -0.50 1.01 3.29
CA LEU A 50 -0.96 1.30 4.64
C LEU A 50 0.19 1.67 5.58
N GLY A 51 1.31 0.94 5.49
CA GLY A 51 2.52 1.25 6.26
C GLY A 51 3.08 2.63 5.92
N GLY A 52 3.19 2.96 4.63
CA GLY A 52 3.62 4.29 4.17
C GLY A 52 2.69 5.40 4.64
N MET A 53 1.37 5.23 4.51
CA MET A 53 0.37 6.16 5.00
C MET A 53 0.52 6.41 6.50
N MET A 54 0.62 5.35 7.31
CA MET A 54 0.78 5.47 8.76
C MET A 54 2.13 6.07 9.16
N SER A 55 3.21 5.74 8.46
CA SER A 55 4.51 6.40 8.69
C SER A 55 4.42 7.90 8.44
N ALA A 56 3.72 8.34 7.38
CA ALA A 56 3.50 9.77 7.13
C ALA A 56 2.66 10.45 8.21
N LEU A 57 1.66 9.76 8.78
CA LEU A 57 0.86 10.27 9.89
C LEU A 57 1.71 10.47 11.16
N VAL A 58 2.59 9.53 11.49
CA VAL A 58 3.36 9.54 12.74
C VAL A 58 4.61 10.42 12.67
N PHE A 59 5.29 10.40 11.52
CA PHE A 59 6.59 11.07 11.33
C PHE A 59 6.52 12.34 10.47
N GLY A 60 5.32 12.70 10.03
CA GLY A 60 5.11 13.80 9.09
C GLY A 60 5.38 13.39 7.63
N GLY A 61 4.91 14.21 6.71
CA GLY A 61 5.05 13.99 5.27
C GLY A 61 3.73 14.00 4.53
N ASP A 62 3.77 13.82 3.22
CA ASP A 62 2.60 13.68 2.37
C ASP A 62 2.05 12.26 2.46
N ILE A 63 0.79 12.12 2.85
CA ILE A 63 0.12 10.84 3.09
C ILE A 63 -0.05 10.07 1.78
N ALA A 64 -0.48 10.75 0.71
CA ALA A 64 -0.72 10.13 -0.58
C ALA A 64 0.59 9.66 -1.22
N GLU A 65 1.64 10.50 -1.18
CA GLU A 65 2.96 10.14 -1.70
C GLU A 65 3.59 8.99 -0.92
N ALA A 66 3.49 9.00 0.40
CA ALA A 66 4.03 7.94 1.25
C ALA A 66 3.29 6.61 1.05
N GLY A 67 1.96 6.66 0.92
CA GLY A 67 1.14 5.50 0.57
C GLY A 67 1.50 4.94 -0.80
N ALA A 68 1.59 5.78 -1.82
CA ALA A 68 1.99 5.38 -3.17
C ALA A 68 3.40 4.78 -3.21
N ARG A 69 4.37 5.37 -2.52
CA ARG A 69 5.73 4.81 -2.40
C ARG A 69 5.71 3.45 -1.70
N GLY A 70 4.98 3.32 -0.61
CA GLY A 70 4.84 2.05 0.10
C GLY A 70 4.19 0.98 -0.77
N ALA A 71 3.16 1.32 -1.54
CA ALA A 71 2.52 0.43 -2.51
C ALA A 71 3.49 -0.05 -3.59
N VAL A 72 4.29 0.86 -4.16
CA VAL A 72 5.32 0.53 -5.17
C VAL A 72 6.33 -0.45 -4.58
N TRP A 73 6.89 -0.19 -3.42
CA TRP A 73 7.87 -1.08 -2.79
C TRP A 73 7.26 -2.41 -2.36
N GLY A 74 6.04 -2.42 -1.82
CA GLY A 74 5.31 -3.64 -1.49
C GLY A 74 4.84 -4.45 -2.71
N GLY A 75 4.56 -3.77 -3.84
CA GLY A 75 3.99 -4.36 -5.06
C GLY A 75 4.99 -4.69 -6.17
N THR A 76 6.05 -3.87 -6.36
CA THR A 76 6.99 -4.04 -7.50
C THR A 76 7.87 -5.26 -7.40
N THR A 77 8.08 -5.78 -6.20
CA THR A 77 8.73 -7.09 -6.03
C THR A 77 7.94 -8.24 -6.65
N GLY A 78 6.64 -8.06 -6.92
CA GLY A 78 5.78 -9.07 -7.58
C GLY A 78 5.76 -9.01 -9.12
N ALA A 79 6.09 -7.85 -9.71
CA ALA A 79 5.91 -7.63 -11.16
C ALA A 79 7.13 -7.98 -12.02
N VAL A 80 8.33 -8.06 -11.47
CA VAL A 80 9.57 -8.27 -12.22
C VAL A 80 9.80 -9.73 -12.61
N ALA A 81 9.14 -10.69 -11.93
CA ALA A 81 9.33 -12.12 -12.16
C ALA A 81 8.63 -12.68 -13.41
N GLY A 82 7.72 -11.94 -14.02
CA GLY A 82 6.94 -12.43 -15.18
C GLY A 82 7.70 -12.55 -16.51
N GLY A 83 8.97 -12.18 -16.58
CA GLY A 83 9.67 -11.96 -17.85
C GLY A 83 10.79 -12.92 -18.25
N ILE A 84 11.26 -13.84 -17.39
CA ILE A 84 12.44 -14.67 -17.71
C ILE A 84 12.16 -16.15 -17.48
N SER A 85 12.14 -16.92 -18.55
CA SER A 85 11.87 -18.33 -18.68
C SER A 85 12.90 -19.24 -17.93
N GLY A 86 12.41 -20.04 -16.99
CA GLY A 86 13.16 -21.14 -16.39
C GLY A 86 12.66 -21.56 -15.01
N ALA A 87 12.00 -22.70 -14.90
CA ALA A 87 11.31 -23.18 -13.69
C ALA A 87 12.16 -23.30 -12.40
N GLN A 88 13.48 -23.22 -12.48
CA GLN A 88 14.38 -23.17 -11.32
C GLN A 88 14.73 -21.74 -10.91
N THR A 89 14.80 -20.82 -11.87
CA THR A 89 15.01 -19.39 -11.65
C THR A 89 13.78 -18.79 -10.98
N ASP A 90 12.58 -19.24 -11.36
CA ASP A 90 11.30 -18.73 -10.84
C ASP A 90 11.16 -18.95 -9.32
N LYS A 91 11.62 -20.07 -8.79
CA LYS A 91 11.59 -20.36 -7.34
C LYS A 91 12.55 -19.48 -6.54
N ALA A 92 13.74 -19.23 -7.07
CA ALA A 92 14.74 -18.40 -6.40
C ALA A 92 14.31 -16.92 -6.41
N VAL A 93 13.78 -16.44 -7.53
CA VAL A 93 13.24 -15.09 -7.67
C VAL A 93 12.03 -14.90 -6.76
N ALA A 94 11.08 -15.84 -6.74
CA ALA A 94 9.90 -15.78 -5.86
C ALA A 94 10.29 -15.79 -4.38
N ALA A 95 11.31 -16.55 -3.98
CA ALA A 95 11.81 -16.54 -2.61
C ALA A 95 12.49 -15.21 -2.23
N GLN A 96 13.25 -14.62 -3.15
CA GLN A 96 13.88 -13.32 -2.95
C GLN A 96 12.83 -12.20 -2.83
N GLU A 97 11.80 -12.21 -3.66
CA GLU A 97 10.69 -11.28 -3.60
C GLU A 97 9.90 -11.41 -2.29
N GLN A 98 9.64 -12.64 -1.86
CA GLN A 98 8.98 -12.86 -0.59
C GLN A 98 9.81 -12.30 0.57
N ALA A 99 11.12 -12.57 0.57
CA ALA A 99 12.02 -12.03 1.59
C ALA A 99 12.06 -10.49 1.59
N ALA A 100 12.02 -9.85 0.42
CA ALA A 100 11.97 -8.40 0.32
C ALA A 100 10.64 -7.82 0.87
N ARG A 101 9.50 -8.46 0.59
CA ARG A 101 8.20 -8.09 1.17
C ARG A 101 8.17 -8.24 2.68
N ASP A 102 8.67 -9.36 3.17
CA ASP A 102 8.72 -9.62 4.61
C ASP A 102 9.61 -8.59 5.33
N ALA A 103 10.75 -8.22 4.72
CA ALA A 103 11.63 -7.19 5.25
C ALA A 103 10.97 -5.80 5.29
N GLU A 104 10.18 -5.44 4.27
CA GLU A 104 9.45 -4.17 4.25
C GLU A 104 8.33 -4.13 5.30
N LEU A 105 7.57 -5.21 5.45
CA LEU A 105 6.59 -5.36 6.51
C LEU A 105 7.20 -5.24 7.90
N GLU A 106 8.34 -5.88 8.13
CA GLU A 106 9.06 -5.79 9.40
C GLU A 106 9.60 -4.37 9.65
N ARG A 107 9.99 -3.64 8.58
CA ARG A 107 10.37 -2.23 8.69
C ARG A 107 9.21 -1.39 9.20
N PHE A 108 8.01 -1.47 8.58
CA PHE A 108 6.85 -0.72 9.04
C PHE A 108 6.45 -1.08 10.48
N LYS A 109 6.47 -2.37 10.83
CA LYS A 109 6.24 -2.79 12.22
C LYS A 109 7.28 -2.24 13.20
N ALA A 110 8.53 -2.10 12.74
CA ALA A 110 9.58 -1.49 13.57
C ALA A 110 9.40 0.03 13.73
N GLU A 111 8.80 0.70 12.75
CA GLU A 111 8.54 2.15 12.78
C GLU A 111 7.33 2.51 13.65
N ILE A 112 6.18 1.85 13.43
CA ILE A 112 4.91 2.22 14.07
C ILE A 112 4.42 1.20 15.14
N GLY A 113 5.10 0.10 15.29
CA GLY A 113 4.72 -0.99 16.19
C GLY A 113 3.81 -2.03 15.52
N THR A 114 3.96 -3.28 15.94
CA THR A 114 3.20 -4.41 15.38
C THR A 114 1.70 -4.26 15.60
N ASP A 115 1.28 -3.79 16.78
CA ASP A 115 -0.15 -3.65 17.09
C ASP A 115 -0.78 -2.53 16.25
N ALA A 116 -0.15 -1.36 16.11
CA ALA A 116 -0.65 -0.30 15.24
C ALA A 116 -0.71 -0.75 13.78
N PHE A 117 0.31 -1.47 13.30
CA PHE A 117 0.32 -2.04 11.97
C PHE A 117 -0.83 -3.03 11.75
N ASN A 118 -1.05 -3.97 12.66
CA ASN A 118 -2.17 -4.90 12.59
C ASN A 118 -3.52 -4.18 12.67
N GLY A 119 -3.60 -3.11 13.45
CA GLY A 119 -4.77 -2.26 13.55
C GLY A 119 -5.14 -1.59 12.23
N VAL A 120 -4.18 -0.99 11.52
CA VAL A 120 -4.47 -0.33 10.24
C VAL A 120 -4.80 -1.34 9.13
N VAL A 121 -4.20 -2.52 9.14
CA VAL A 121 -4.58 -3.60 8.22
C VAL A 121 -6.02 -4.04 8.47
N ALA A 122 -6.40 -4.24 9.74
CA ALA A 122 -7.78 -4.58 10.10
C ALA A 122 -8.78 -3.46 9.73
N LEU A 123 -8.39 -2.20 9.89
CA LEU A 123 -9.18 -1.04 9.45
C LEU A 123 -9.41 -1.07 7.95
N ALA A 124 -8.37 -1.31 7.14
CA ALA A 124 -8.50 -1.41 5.68
C ALA A 124 -9.46 -2.51 5.24
N GLU A 125 -9.55 -3.60 6.00
CA GLU A 125 -10.45 -4.73 5.77
C GLU A 125 -11.85 -4.54 6.40
N CYS A 126 -12.18 -3.35 6.91
CA CYS A 126 -13.42 -3.06 7.64
C CYS A 126 -13.64 -3.90 8.93
N LYS A 127 -12.59 -4.43 9.51
CA LYS A 127 -12.62 -5.18 10.76
C LYS A 127 -12.45 -4.24 11.97
N HIS A 128 -13.37 -3.30 12.12
CA HIS A 128 -13.24 -2.18 13.05
C HIS A 128 -12.97 -2.60 14.51
N ASP A 129 -13.63 -3.64 15.02
CA ASP A 129 -13.43 -4.06 16.41
C ASP A 129 -12.02 -4.61 16.65
N ILE A 130 -11.46 -5.30 15.64
CA ILE A 130 -10.07 -5.76 15.64
C ILE A 130 -9.12 -4.57 15.54
N ALA A 131 -9.42 -3.61 14.68
CA ALA A 131 -8.64 -2.39 14.52
C ALA A 131 -8.54 -1.62 15.83
N ILE A 132 -9.68 -1.37 16.51
CA ILE A 132 -9.73 -0.69 17.80
C ILE A 132 -8.98 -1.46 18.91
N ALA A 133 -9.14 -2.79 18.96
CA ALA A 133 -8.42 -3.60 19.95
C ALA A 133 -6.90 -3.47 19.81
N ASN A 134 -6.40 -3.57 18.59
CA ASN A 134 -4.97 -3.39 18.27
C ASN A 134 -4.51 -1.93 18.52
N ALA A 135 -5.31 -0.95 18.11
CA ALA A 135 -5.03 0.47 18.32
C ALA A 135 -4.83 0.81 19.80
N ARG A 136 -5.72 0.33 20.63
CA ARG A 136 -5.66 0.53 22.10
C ARG A 136 -4.47 -0.19 22.74
N GLU A 137 -4.06 -1.33 22.20
CA GLU A 137 -2.85 -1.99 22.69
C GLU A 137 -1.60 -1.22 22.30
N ALA A 138 -1.52 -0.75 21.04
CA ALA A 138 -0.44 0.11 20.59
C ALA A 138 -0.33 1.42 21.40
N ALA A 139 -1.48 2.04 21.74
CA ALA A 139 -1.53 3.29 22.50
C ALA A 139 -0.96 3.17 23.93
N LYS A 140 -0.84 1.95 24.48
CA LYS A 140 -0.21 1.67 25.78
C LYS A 140 1.31 1.51 25.69
N SER A 141 1.89 1.56 24.49
CA SER A 141 3.32 1.36 24.30
C SER A 141 4.15 2.43 25.01
N ASN A 142 5.29 2.02 25.58
CA ASN A 142 6.26 2.94 26.14
C ASN A 142 7.07 3.68 25.05
N LYS A 143 6.95 3.28 23.78
CA LYS A 143 7.55 3.99 22.66
C LYS A 143 6.58 5.06 22.17
N PRO A 144 6.95 6.35 22.18
CA PRO A 144 6.04 7.44 21.84
C PRO A 144 5.41 7.29 20.44
N ASP A 145 6.22 6.91 19.44
CA ASP A 145 5.76 6.78 18.05
C ASP A 145 4.75 5.63 17.89
N TYR A 146 4.92 4.53 18.64
CA TYR A 146 3.96 3.42 18.64
C TYR A 146 2.64 3.82 19.31
N ALA A 147 2.76 4.54 20.44
CA ALA A 147 1.59 5.04 21.14
C ALA A 147 0.81 6.04 20.29
N LEU A 148 1.50 6.96 19.61
CA LEU A 148 0.89 7.91 18.67
C LEU A 148 0.21 7.19 17.50
N ALA A 149 0.89 6.20 16.90
CA ALA A 149 0.29 5.37 15.83
C ALA A 149 -0.99 4.68 16.30
N GLY A 150 -1.03 4.15 17.53
CA GLY A 150 -2.23 3.57 18.12
C GLY A 150 -3.38 4.56 18.21
N VAL A 151 -3.13 5.78 18.68
CA VAL A 151 -4.17 6.83 18.77
C VAL A 151 -4.68 7.21 17.38
N TRP A 152 -3.79 7.33 16.39
CA TRP A 152 -4.20 7.58 15.00
C TRP A 152 -5.08 6.46 14.44
N VAL A 153 -4.71 5.20 14.63
CA VAL A 153 -5.53 4.05 14.15
C VAL A 153 -6.90 4.04 14.82
N GLU A 154 -6.99 4.34 16.13
CA GLU A 154 -8.29 4.43 16.83
C GLU A 154 -9.14 5.58 16.27
N ALA A 155 -8.55 6.78 16.08
CA ALA A 155 -9.25 7.94 15.52
C ALA A 155 -9.76 7.69 14.10
N LEU A 156 -8.93 7.12 13.22
CA LEU A 156 -9.31 6.74 11.87
C LEU A 156 -10.43 5.68 11.88
N THR A 157 -10.35 4.70 12.79
CA THR A 157 -11.35 3.64 12.88
C THR A 157 -12.69 4.17 13.33
N GLU A 158 -12.74 5.06 14.32
CA GLU A 158 -13.98 5.67 14.78
C GLU A 158 -14.59 6.58 13.70
N ALA A 159 -13.76 7.33 12.97
CA ALA A 159 -14.24 8.16 11.86
C ALA A 159 -14.77 7.31 10.68
N ASP A 160 -14.10 6.22 10.32
CA ASP A 160 -14.54 5.28 9.27
C ASP A 160 -15.88 4.59 9.64
N ARG A 161 -16.14 4.39 10.94
CA ARG A 161 -17.42 3.92 11.47
C ARG A 161 -18.49 5.00 11.55
N GLN A 162 -18.23 6.21 11.07
CA GLN A 162 -19.12 7.38 11.17
C GLN A 162 -19.37 7.84 12.62
N ARG A 163 -18.48 7.52 13.53
CA ARG A 163 -18.49 7.99 14.93
C ARG A 163 -17.58 9.19 15.10
N GLU A 164 -17.98 10.28 14.45
CA GLU A 164 -17.14 11.48 14.40
C GLU A 164 -16.88 12.11 15.78
N GLN A 165 -17.79 11.99 16.71
CA GLN A 165 -17.61 12.56 18.06
C GLN A 165 -16.50 11.80 18.80
N GLU A 166 -16.49 10.48 18.73
CA GLU A 166 -15.47 9.62 19.29
C GLU A 166 -14.11 9.85 18.64
N ALA A 167 -14.07 9.96 17.32
CA ALA A 167 -12.84 10.29 16.59
C ALA A 167 -12.28 11.65 17.03
N ARG A 168 -13.11 12.69 17.09
CA ARG A 168 -12.71 14.04 17.54
C ARG A 168 -12.28 14.08 19.00
N ALA A 169 -12.79 13.19 19.84
CA ALA A 169 -12.37 13.09 21.25
C ALA A 169 -10.91 12.66 21.40
N LEU A 170 -10.34 12.00 20.38
CA LEU A 170 -8.93 11.57 20.36
C LEU A 170 -7.95 12.64 19.84
N LEU A 171 -8.44 13.68 19.14
CA LEU A 171 -7.58 14.71 18.58
C LEU A 171 -6.72 15.47 19.60
N PRO A 172 -7.19 15.77 20.84
CA PRO A 172 -6.32 16.35 21.85
C PRO A 172 -5.10 15.51 22.20
N ASP A 173 -5.29 14.18 22.26
CA ASP A 173 -4.21 13.25 22.59
C ASP A 173 -3.20 13.16 21.45
N ILE A 174 -3.67 13.23 20.19
CA ILE A 174 -2.80 13.36 19.02
C ILE A 174 -1.96 14.64 19.10
N VAL A 175 -2.59 15.80 19.34
CA VAL A 175 -1.89 17.09 19.44
C VAL A 175 -0.85 17.10 20.56
N GLU A 176 -1.12 16.40 21.67
CA GLU A 176 -0.17 16.31 22.79
C GLU A 176 1.06 15.46 22.44
N ARG A 177 0.87 14.37 21.66
CA ARG A 177 1.93 13.40 21.35
C ARG A 177 2.69 13.72 20.08
N ASP A 178 2.04 14.40 19.13
CA ASP A 178 2.60 14.68 17.81
C ASP A 178 3.52 15.89 17.85
N ARG A 179 4.69 15.77 17.20
CA ARG A 179 5.71 16.84 17.18
C ARG A 179 5.39 17.95 16.19
N ASP A 180 4.63 17.62 15.13
CA ASP A 180 4.37 18.51 14.00
C ASP A 180 2.97 19.13 14.06
N ILE A 181 1.98 18.42 14.59
CA ILE A 181 0.61 18.88 14.74
C ILE A 181 0.45 19.68 16.01
N LYS A 182 -0.01 20.93 15.89
CA LYS A 182 -0.12 21.87 17.01
C LYS A 182 -1.55 22.21 17.41
N THR A 183 -2.51 21.90 16.55
CA THR A 183 -3.91 22.21 16.77
C THR A 183 -4.83 21.04 16.44
N LYS A 184 -6.00 21.03 17.09
CA LYS A 184 -7.05 20.04 16.77
C LYS A 184 -7.52 20.14 15.32
N ALA A 185 -7.53 21.34 14.74
CA ALA A 185 -7.93 21.56 13.35
C ALA A 185 -6.93 20.91 12.37
N GLU A 186 -5.62 21.01 12.68
CA GLU A 186 -4.59 20.32 11.90
C GLU A 186 -4.72 18.79 12.04
N ALA A 187 -4.93 18.29 13.25
CA ALA A 187 -5.14 16.84 13.48
C ALA A 187 -6.38 16.33 12.73
N GLU A 188 -7.48 17.11 12.77
CA GLU A 188 -8.70 16.76 12.06
C GLU A 188 -8.51 16.76 10.54
N ALA A 189 -7.83 17.76 9.99
CA ALA A 189 -7.51 17.81 8.57
C ALA A 189 -6.66 16.59 8.13
N ARG A 190 -5.64 16.26 8.92
CA ARG A 190 -4.81 15.07 8.68
C ARG A 190 -5.60 13.75 8.76
N MET A 191 -6.53 13.66 9.70
CA MET A 191 -7.41 12.50 9.84
C MET A 191 -8.24 12.29 8.56
N TYR A 192 -8.84 13.35 8.02
CA TYR A 192 -9.65 13.24 6.80
C TYR A 192 -8.78 12.95 5.57
N GLU A 193 -7.60 13.55 5.45
CA GLU A 193 -6.62 13.22 4.40
C GLU A 193 -6.26 11.73 4.42
N ALA A 194 -6.03 11.17 5.62
CA ALA A 194 -5.72 9.75 5.77
C ALA A 194 -6.92 8.84 5.44
N LEU A 195 -8.15 9.26 5.75
CA LEU A 195 -9.37 8.52 5.38
C LEU A 195 -9.59 8.51 3.87
N ASP A 196 -9.29 9.61 3.18
CA ASP A 196 -9.33 9.66 1.72
C ASP A 196 -8.27 8.72 1.13
N GLY A 197 -7.03 8.77 1.62
CA GLY A 197 -5.98 7.82 1.22
C GLY A 197 -6.34 6.35 1.49
N LEU A 198 -6.98 6.06 2.62
CA LEU A 198 -7.48 4.72 2.94
C LEU A 198 -8.55 4.26 1.95
N ARG A 199 -9.45 5.16 1.55
CA ARG A 199 -10.48 4.86 0.53
C ARG A 199 -9.84 4.55 -0.82
N ASP A 200 -8.84 5.31 -1.23
CA ASP A 200 -8.11 5.09 -2.47
C ASP A 200 -7.40 3.72 -2.46
N ILE A 201 -6.75 3.36 -1.37
CA ILE A 201 -6.14 2.04 -1.16
C ILE A 201 -7.21 0.94 -1.28
N ARG A 202 -8.37 1.10 -0.65
CA ARG A 202 -9.47 0.12 -0.73
C ARG A 202 -9.96 -0.07 -2.17
N VAL A 203 -10.14 1.01 -2.91
CA VAL A 203 -10.54 0.96 -4.33
C VAL A 203 -9.50 0.27 -5.19
N GLU A 204 -8.24 0.68 -5.07
CA GLU A 204 -7.13 0.17 -5.87
C GLU A 204 -6.93 -1.34 -5.68
N TYR A 205 -7.09 -1.82 -4.46
CA TYR A 205 -6.83 -3.23 -4.11
C TYR A 205 -8.08 -4.08 -3.94
N ASN A 206 -9.26 -3.61 -4.41
CA ASN A 206 -10.52 -4.35 -4.29
C ASN A 206 -10.89 -4.74 -2.84
N LEU A 207 -10.55 -3.93 -1.88
CA LEU A 207 -11.00 -4.07 -0.49
C LEU A 207 -12.41 -3.47 -0.32
N PRO A 208 -13.14 -3.80 0.76
CA PRO A 208 -14.44 -3.21 1.03
C PRO A 208 -14.35 -1.69 1.17
N VAL A 209 -15.05 -0.93 0.32
CA VAL A 209 -15.05 0.54 0.35
C VAL A 209 -16.08 1.08 1.34
N ASN A 210 -17.23 0.39 1.43
CA ASN A 210 -18.29 0.73 2.39
C ASN A 210 -18.27 -0.30 3.51
N CYS A 211 -17.76 0.11 4.64
CA CYS A 211 -17.80 -0.72 5.83
C CYS A 211 -19.20 -0.61 6.46
N SER A 212 -20.03 -1.61 6.23
CA SER A 212 -21.31 -1.70 6.94
C SER A 212 -21.05 -1.92 8.43
N SER A 213 -21.51 -0.97 9.23
CA SER A 213 -21.54 -1.05 10.70
C SER A 213 -22.51 -2.11 11.20
#